data_440d53267f44dd411e4da1610c224752
#
_entry.id   440d53267f44dd411e4da1610c224752
#
_cell.length_a   1.000
_cell.length_b   1.000
_cell.length_c   1.000
_cell.angle_alpha   90.00
_cell.angle_beta   90.00
_cell.angle_gamma   90.00
#
_symmetry.space_group_name_H-M   'P 1'
#
loop_
_entity.id
_entity.type
_entity.pdbx_description
1 polymer ?
#
loop_
_entity_poly.entity_id
_entity_poly.type
_entity_poly.pdbx_seq_one_letter_code
_entity_poly.pdbx_strand_id
1 'polypeptide(L)' 'MNPILIVTLVCANTVLTSDCSRETALDVIIGPAHTLQECLIQGSVMAASAGHGDGKETYVKTRCEPRR' A
#
# COMPACT_ATOMS: atom_id res chain seq x y z
N MET A 1 20.81 0.42 10.67
CA MET A 1 19.50 -0.26 10.54
C MET A 1 18.81 0.20 9.28
N ASN A 2 18.38 -0.73 8.47
CA ASN A 2 17.73 -0.37 7.21
C ASN A 2 16.25 -0.09 7.44
N PRO A 3 15.75 1.07 7.04
CA PRO A 3 14.33 1.35 7.15
C PRO A 3 13.52 0.44 6.24
N ILE A 4 12.25 0.30 6.59
CA ILE A 4 11.29 -0.45 5.78
C ILE A 4 10.58 0.53 4.87
N LEU A 5 10.36 0.12 3.64
CA LEU A 5 9.61 0.91 2.67
C LEU A 5 8.18 0.41 2.67
N ILE A 6 7.24 1.34 2.90
CA ILE A 6 5.82 1.05 2.79
C ILE A 6 5.41 1.26 1.34
N VAL A 7 4.84 0.23 0.73
CA VAL A 7 4.29 0.35 -0.62
C VAL A 7 2.81 0.03 -0.53
N THR A 8 1.98 1.04 -0.70
CA THR A 8 0.53 0.89 -0.67
C THR A 8 0.02 0.94 -2.10
N LEU A 9 -0.60 -0.13 -2.53
CA LEU A 9 -1.14 -0.27 -3.88
C LEU A 9 -2.65 -0.14 -3.83
N VAL A 10 -3.19 0.70 -4.69
CA VAL A 10 -4.63 0.85 -4.84
C VAL A 10 -5.01 0.22 -6.17
N CYS A 11 -5.77 -0.86 -6.12
CA CYS A 11 -6.17 -1.61 -7.30
C CYS A 11 -7.68 -1.59 -7.48
N ALA A 12 -8.14 -1.67 -8.72
CA ALA A 12 -9.56 -1.80 -9.01
C ALA A 12 -10.09 -3.11 -8.43
N ASN A 13 -11.35 -3.12 -8.00
CA ASN A 13 -11.93 -4.31 -7.38
C ASN A 13 -12.08 -5.48 -8.36
N THR A 14 -11.91 -5.24 -9.64
CA THR A 14 -11.90 -6.27 -10.68
C THR A 14 -10.56 -6.98 -10.80
N VAL A 15 -9.51 -6.44 -10.17
CA VAL A 15 -8.17 -7.02 -10.18
C VAL A 15 -8.03 -7.95 -8.98
N LEU A 16 -7.60 -9.19 -9.22
CA LEU A 16 -7.36 -10.13 -8.13
C LEU A 16 -6.20 -9.64 -7.26
N THR A 17 -6.26 -9.95 -5.97
CA THR A 17 -5.19 -9.52 -5.05
C THR A 17 -3.82 -10.04 -5.46
N SER A 18 -3.76 -11.22 -6.04
CA SER A 18 -2.50 -11.79 -6.55
C SER A 18 -1.97 -11.02 -7.76
N ASP A 19 -2.85 -10.32 -8.48
CA ASP A 19 -2.47 -9.55 -9.66
C ASP A 19 -2.26 -8.06 -9.33
N CYS A 20 -2.55 -7.64 -8.11
CA CYS A 20 -2.38 -6.25 -7.70
C CYS A 20 -0.90 -5.97 -7.47
N SER A 21 -0.28 -5.23 -8.37
CA SER A 21 1.14 -4.90 -8.33
C SER A 21 1.32 -3.44 -8.73
N ARG A 22 2.57 -2.97 -8.70
CA ARG A 22 2.88 -1.61 -9.11
C ARG A 22 2.47 -1.33 -10.55
N GLU A 23 2.49 -2.36 -11.38
CA GLU A 23 2.18 -2.23 -12.81
C GLU A 23 0.68 -2.16 -13.06
N THR A 24 -0.12 -2.82 -12.22
CA THR A 24 -1.57 -2.90 -12.38
C THR A 24 -2.32 -1.95 -11.46
N ALA A 25 -1.65 -1.37 -10.47
CA ALA A 25 -2.29 -0.49 -9.51
C ALA A 25 -2.72 0.82 -10.15
N LEU A 26 -3.88 1.33 -9.74
CA LEU A 26 -4.35 2.64 -10.16
C LEU A 26 -3.52 3.74 -9.52
N ASP A 27 -3.03 3.50 -8.30
CA ASP A 27 -2.20 4.44 -7.60
C ASP A 27 -1.21 3.67 -6.73
N VAL A 28 -0.04 4.25 -6.53
CA VAL A 28 1.01 3.66 -5.70
C VAL A 28 1.51 4.74 -4.75
N ILE A 29 1.40 4.47 -3.46
CA ILE A 29 1.82 5.41 -2.42
C ILE A 29 3.00 4.78 -1.69
N ILE A 30 4.12 5.48 -1.63
CA ILE A 30 5.36 4.97 -1.04
C ILE A 30 5.78 5.89 0.09
N GLY A 31 6.14 5.30 1.23
CA GLY A 31 6.61 6.06 2.38
C GLY A 31 7.54 5.24 3.25
N PRO A 32 8.23 5.90 4.19
CA PRO A 32 9.16 5.21 5.08
C PRO A 32 8.45 4.66 6.33
N ALA A 33 9.00 3.57 6.87
CA ALA A 33 8.62 3.05 8.17
C ALA A 33 9.87 2.54 8.87
N HIS A 34 9.85 2.52 10.20
CA HIS A 34 10.97 2.05 10.99
C HIS A 34 10.82 0.59 11.39
N THR A 35 9.60 0.13 11.55
CA THR A 35 9.31 -1.25 11.93
C THR A 35 8.25 -1.84 11.03
N LEU A 36 8.16 -3.17 11.04
CA LEU A 36 7.14 -3.86 10.28
C LEU A 36 5.73 -3.50 10.77
N GLN A 37 5.56 -3.37 12.08
CA GLN A 37 4.28 -2.98 12.66
C GLN A 37 3.87 -1.59 12.20
N GLU A 38 4.82 -0.66 12.20
CA GLU A 38 4.57 0.69 11.71
C GLU A 38 4.15 0.68 10.25
N CYS A 39 4.81 -0.15 9.44
CA CYS A 39 4.47 -0.28 8.03
C CYS A 39 3.01 -0.72 7.85
N LEU A 40 2.57 -1.73 8.58
CA LEU A 40 1.21 -2.26 8.45
C LEU A 40 0.16 -1.22 8.86
N ILE A 41 0.44 -0.45 9.90
CA ILE A 41 -0.49 0.58 10.38
C ILE A 41 -0.50 1.78 9.44
N GLN A 42 0.68 2.25 9.07
CA GLN A 42 0.81 3.45 8.22
C GLN A 42 0.27 3.23 6.82
N GLY A 43 0.35 2.01 6.30
CA GLY A 43 -0.19 1.70 4.99
C GLY A 43 -1.67 2.04 4.87
N SER A 44 -2.45 1.66 5.87
CA SER A 44 -3.88 1.98 5.90
C SER A 44 -4.13 3.48 6.05
N VAL A 45 -3.34 4.15 6.90
CA VAL A 45 -3.45 5.59 7.10
C VAL A 45 -3.14 6.35 5.80
N MET A 46 -2.09 5.94 5.11
CA MET A 46 -1.69 6.57 3.85
C MET A 46 -2.79 6.45 2.79
N ALA A 47 -3.40 5.27 2.69
CA ALA A 47 -4.49 5.05 1.74
C ALA A 47 -5.70 5.92 2.07
N ALA A 48 -6.07 6.00 3.35
CA ALA A 48 -7.20 6.83 3.79
C ALA A 48 -6.93 8.30 3.52
N SER A 49 -5.70 8.76 3.77
CA SER A 49 -5.31 10.15 3.54
C SER A 49 -5.34 10.51 2.06
N ALA A 50 -5.12 9.55 1.20
CA ALA A 50 -5.17 9.76 -0.24
C ALA A 50 -6.58 9.65 -0.83
N GLY A 51 -7.58 9.38 0.01
CA GLY A 51 -8.97 9.31 -0.43
C GLY A 51 -9.40 7.96 -0.98
N HIS A 52 -8.64 6.91 -0.71
CA HIS A 52 -8.91 5.57 -1.23
C HIS A 52 -9.47 4.61 -0.18
N GLY A 53 -10.07 5.13 0.87
CA GLY A 53 -10.43 4.32 2.02
C GLY A 53 -11.83 3.71 2.01
N ASP A 54 -12.72 4.10 1.11
CA ASP A 54 -14.11 3.65 1.15
C ASP A 54 -14.35 2.32 0.44
N GLY A 55 -13.42 1.87 -0.38
CA GLY A 55 -13.42 0.52 -0.93
C GLY A 55 -14.54 0.14 -1.89
N LYS A 56 -15.30 1.08 -2.41
CA LYS A 56 -16.43 0.76 -3.27
C LYS A 56 -16.00 0.23 -4.63
N GLU A 57 -15.02 0.87 -5.24
CA GLU A 57 -14.54 0.50 -6.58
C GLU A 57 -13.09 0.04 -6.56
N THR A 58 -12.42 0.24 -5.44
CA THR A 58 -11.01 -0.08 -5.29
C THR A 58 -10.77 -0.74 -3.95
N TYR A 59 -9.64 -1.41 -3.85
CA TYR A 59 -9.14 -1.94 -2.58
C TYR A 59 -7.67 -1.59 -2.44
N VAL A 60 -7.17 -1.71 -1.22
CA VAL A 60 -5.82 -1.31 -0.88
C VAL A 60 -5.02 -2.55 -0.46
N LYS A 61 -3.82 -2.66 -0.99
CA LYS A 61 -2.88 -3.71 -0.62
C LYS A 61 -1.59 -3.06 -0.15
N THR A 62 -1.18 -3.35 1.08
CA THR A 62 0.03 -2.80 1.66
C THR A 62 1.14 -3.84 1.64
N ARG A 63 2.31 -3.44 1.15
CA ARG A 63 3.51 -4.27 1.18
C ARG A 63 4.58 -3.55 1.99
N CYS A 64 5.32 -4.33 2.75
CA CYS A 64 6.43 -3.81 3.53
C CYS A 64 7.70 -4.41 2.95
N GLU A 65 8.52 -3.58 2.33
CA GLU A 65 9.74 -4.01 1.66
C GLU A 65 10.97 -3.49 2.39
N PRO A 66 11.99 -4.31 2.56
CA PRO A 66 13.23 -3.82 3.14
C PRO A 66 13.88 -2.84 2.17
N ARG A 67 14.34 -1.73 2.72
CA ARG A 67 15.04 -0.73 1.95
C ARG A 67 16.55 -0.91 2.16
N ARG A 68 17.28 -0.97 1.09
CA ARG A 68 18.73 -1.08 1.12
C ARG A 68 19.41 0.25 0.82
#